data_53f45e209adf9163a09fd420ec356431
#
_entry.id   53f45e209adf9163a09fd420ec356431
#
_cell.length_a   1.000
_cell.length_b   1.000
_cell.length_c   1.000
_cell.angle_alpha   90.00
_cell.angle_beta   90.00
_cell.angle_gamma   90.00
#
_symmetry.space_group_name_H-M   'P 1'
#
loop_
_entity.id
_entity.type
_entity.pdbx_description
1 polymer ?
#
loop_
_entity_poly.entity_id
_entity_poly.type
_entity_poly.pdbx_seq_one_letter_code
_entity_poly.pdbx_strand_id
1 'polypeptide(L)'
;MKRYEVEGHVPSYLPEDKEWKLVWHDEFDGPDLDREKWDFRLNFWGKPFDAYTDQGIVFDGKSNIELHRSVRNGCYVSPQLQTGSNSFDIPKDVSSVKNPWGQDDIWPLGELSKPKFMHRFGYYECRCRFQKDPARMWSAFWTQAPGIGTTYDPAWSGIESDIMECFLVDEATTGNIMGGYGKQFRNEGRVSYPLKKTPDGYHVFGMDWSEKGYVFYCDGEVVSATSENVSMVPQFILLTTEVRGYRSSTPEKVEGEFVDDAFIVDYVRVFDAV
;
A
#
# COMPACT_ATOMS: atom_id res chain seq x y z
N MET A 1 11.09 -9.88 -19.01
CA MET A 1 9.96 -10.38 -18.17
C MET A 1 9.31 -11.58 -18.82
N LYS A 2 9.03 -12.63 -18.04
CA LYS A 2 8.35 -13.86 -18.47
C LYS A 2 6.84 -13.71 -18.26
N ARG A 3 6.07 -14.06 -19.29
CA ARG A 3 4.60 -14.04 -19.21
C ARG A 3 4.08 -15.18 -18.34
N TYR A 4 3.17 -14.85 -17.41
CA TYR A 4 2.47 -15.78 -16.53
C TYR A 4 0.95 -15.63 -16.76
N GLU A 5 0.31 -16.72 -17.19
CA GLU A 5 -1.13 -16.73 -17.47
C GLU A 5 -1.94 -16.84 -16.19
N VAL A 6 -2.95 -15.98 -16.07
CA VAL A 6 -4.00 -16.08 -15.07
C VAL A 6 -5.32 -16.25 -15.80
N GLU A 7 -6.01 -17.34 -15.56
CA GLU A 7 -7.20 -17.73 -16.33
C GLU A 7 -8.29 -16.66 -16.25
N GLY A 8 -8.73 -16.20 -17.41
CA GLY A 8 -9.79 -15.20 -17.54
C GLY A 8 -9.33 -13.73 -17.35
N HIS A 9 -8.05 -13.50 -17.04
CA HIS A 9 -7.53 -12.18 -16.69
C HIS A 9 -6.31 -11.77 -17.52
N VAL A 10 -5.94 -10.51 -17.39
CA VAL A 10 -4.70 -9.98 -17.97
C VAL A 10 -3.51 -10.74 -17.38
N PRO A 11 -2.57 -11.24 -18.20
CA PRO A 11 -1.41 -11.96 -17.69
C PRO A 11 -0.47 -11.05 -16.88
N SER A 12 0.23 -11.65 -15.94
CA SER A 12 1.37 -11.03 -15.27
C SER A 12 2.64 -11.14 -16.10
N TYR A 13 3.58 -10.23 -15.85
CA TYR A 13 4.93 -10.28 -16.43
C TYR A 13 5.96 -10.28 -15.31
N LEU A 14 6.59 -11.42 -15.08
CA LEU A 14 7.44 -11.70 -13.92
C LEU A 14 8.92 -11.69 -14.30
N PRO A 15 9.86 -11.40 -13.38
CA PRO A 15 11.30 -11.52 -13.61
C PRO A 15 11.68 -12.91 -14.15
N GLU A 16 12.63 -12.95 -15.10
CA GLU A 16 12.96 -14.18 -15.85
C GLU A 16 13.97 -15.07 -15.14
N ASP A 17 14.64 -14.55 -14.14
CA ASP A 17 15.72 -15.23 -13.41
C ASP A 17 15.23 -16.33 -12.46
N LYS A 18 13.92 -16.46 -12.30
CA LYS A 18 13.25 -17.42 -11.41
C LYS A 18 12.03 -18.04 -12.08
N GLU A 19 11.62 -19.19 -11.59
CA GLU A 19 10.28 -19.72 -11.82
C GLU A 19 9.34 -19.25 -10.72
N TRP A 20 8.08 -18.99 -11.05
CA TRP A 20 7.12 -18.37 -10.17
C TRP A 20 5.86 -19.20 -10.02
N LYS A 21 5.27 -19.18 -8.83
CA LYS A 21 3.98 -19.79 -8.51
C LYS A 21 3.09 -18.76 -7.84
N LEU A 22 1.89 -18.52 -8.39
CA LEU A 22 0.86 -17.70 -7.78
C LEU A 22 0.42 -18.31 -6.43
N VAL A 23 0.52 -17.55 -5.35
CA VAL A 23 0.19 -18.00 -3.99
C VAL A 23 -0.96 -17.24 -3.36
N TRP A 24 -1.21 -16.03 -3.81
CA TRP A 24 -2.36 -15.24 -3.40
C TRP A 24 -2.70 -14.20 -4.47
N HIS A 25 -3.99 -13.93 -4.64
CA HIS A 25 -4.44 -12.89 -5.55
C HIS A 25 -5.84 -12.40 -5.23
N ASP A 26 -6.18 -11.24 -5.74
CA ASP A 26 -7.53 -10.74 -5.91
C ASP A 26 -7.66 -10.05 -7.26
N GLU A 27 -8.60 -10.53 -8.07
CA GLU A 27 -8.93 -10.01 -9.40
C GLU A 27 -10.17 -9.10 -9.36
N PHE A 28 -10.72 -8.89 -8.17
CA PHE A 28 -11.90 -8.05 -7.92
C PHE A 28 -13.13 -8.37 -8.79
N ASP A 29 -13.32 -9.65 -9.11
CA ASP A 29 -14.44 -10.14 -9.92
C ASP A 29 -15.80 -10.10 -9.21
N GLY A 30 -15.78 -10.02 -7.90
CA GLY A 30 -16.99 -10.03 -7.08
C GLY A 30 -17.78 -8.73 -7.17
N PRO A 31 -19.06 -8.76 -6.74
CA PRO A 31 -19.87 -7.55 -6.63
C PRO A 31 -19.54 -6.71 -5.39
N ASP A 32 -18.85 -7.30 -4.43
CA ASP A 32 -18.55 -6.72 -3.12
C ASP A 32 -17.11 -7.08 -2.69
N LEU A 33 -16.59 -6.31 -1.73
CA LEU A 33 -15.27 -6.55 -1.14
C LEU A 33 -15.21 -7.92 -0.46
N ASP A 34 -14.25 -8.74 -0.88
CA ASP A 34 -13.97 -10.03 -0.23
C ASP A 34 -13.39 -9.81 1.17
N ARG A 35 -14.24 -9.96 2.19
CA ARG A 35 -13.88 -9.76 3.60
C ARG A 35 -12.99 -10.88 4.16
N GLU A 36 -12.78 -11.96 3.44
CA GLU A 36 -11.78 -12.98 3.79
C GLU A 36 -10.37 -12.58 3.35
N LYS A 37 -10.27 -11.64 2.38
CA LYS A 37 -9.00 -11.11 1.88
C LYS A 37 -8.68 -9.73 2.44
N TRP A 38 -9.68 -8.86 2.62
CA TRP A 38 -9.48 -7.45 2.94
C TRP A 38 -10.25 -6.99 4.17
N ASP A 39 -9.65 -6.06 4.90
CA ASP A 39 -10.29 -5.22 5.89
C ASP A 39 -10.13 -3.74 5.53
N PHE A 40 -11.03 -2.90 6.08
CA PHE A 40 -10.83 -1.47 6.06
C PHE A 40 -9.84 -1.06 7.16
N ARG A 41 -8.87 -0.22 6.80
CA ARG A 41 -8.02 0.48 7.76
C ARG A 41 -8.75 1.76 8.20
N LEU A 42 -9.29 1.76 9.40
CA LEU A 42 -10.09 2.88 9.93
C LEU A 42 -9.37 3.64 11.05
N ASN A 43 -8.22 3.15 11.46
CA ASN A 43 -7.46 3.71 12.56
C ASN A 43 -6.10 4.21 12.09
N PHE A 44 -5.60 5.22 12.80
CA PHE A 44 -4.25 5.71 12.69
C PHE A 44 -3.72 6.02 14.08
N TRP A 45 -2.55 5.47 14.43
CA TRP A 45 -1.96 5.65 15.76
C TRP A 45 -2.85 5.13 16.90
N GLY A 46 -3.51 4.00 16.69
CA GLY A 46 -4.37 3.38 17.68
C GLY A 46 -5.68 4.12 17.93
N LYS A 47 -6.04 5.08 17.11
CA LYS A 47 -7.29 5.86 17.23
C LYS A 47 -8.06 5.84 15.93
N PRO A 48 -9.41 5.88 15.99
CA PRO A 48 -10.20 6.16 14.81
C PRO A 48 -9.72 7.44 14.14
N PHE A 49 -9.57 7.41 12.81
CA PHE A 49 -9.06 8.54 12.06
C PHE A 49 -10.12 9.07 11.11
N ASP A 50 -10.50 10.32 11.28
CA ASP A 50 -11.68 10.90 10.60
C ASP A 50 -11.57 10.97 9.08
N ALA A 51 -10.34 10.92 8.53
CA ALA A 51 -10.13 10.90 7.09
C ALA A 51 -10.27 9.50 6.46
N TYR A 52 -10.32 8.43 7.26
CA TYR A 52 -10.49 7.07 6.78
C TYR A 52 -11.96 6.63 6.88
N THR A 53 -12.41 5.89 5.88
CA THR A 53 -13.81 5.45 5.80
C THR A 53 -13.93 4.05 5.22
N ASP A 54 -15.01 3.36 5.55
CA ASP A 54 -15.48 2.13 4.91
C ASP A 54 -16.43 2.38 3.73
N GLN A 55 -16.58 3.64 3.33
CA GLN A 55 -17.39 4.07 2.19
C GLN A 55 -16.52 4.44 1.01
N GLY A 56 -17.09 4.43 -0.20
CA GLY A 56 -16.38 4.87 -1.41
C GLY A 56 -15.66 3.73 -2.15
N ILE A 57 -15.98 2.48 -1.84
CA ILE A 57 -15.57 1.33 -2.66
C ILE A 57 -16.66 1.06 -3.69
N VAL A 58 -16.25 0.95 -4.97
CA VAL A 58 -17.12 0.61 -6.09
C VAL A 58 -16.48 -0.53 -6.88
N PHE A 59 -17.28 -1.49 -7.32
CA PHE A 59 -16.88 -2.53 -8.25
C PHE A 59 -17.52 -2.20 -9.61
N ASP A 60 -16.72 -2.11 -10.66
CA ASP A 60 -17.19 -1.71 -12.00
C ASP A 60 -17.86 -2.86 -12.77
N GLY A 61 -17.86 -4.09 -12.21
CA GLY A 61 -18.35 -5.30 -12.84
C GLY A 61 -17.48 -5.80 -14.01
N LYS A 62 -16.24 -5.31 -14.11
CA LYS A 62 -15.25 -5.68 -15.14
C LYS A 62 -13.90 -5.98 -14.53
N SER A 63 -13.91 -6.62 -13.35
CA SER A 63 -12.70 -6.97 -12.59
C SER A 63 -11.90 -5.74 -12.11
N ASN A 64 -12.58 -4.66 -11.72
CA ASN A 64 -11.90 -3.55 -11.07
C ASN A 64 -12.60 -3.16 -9.76
N ILE A 65 -11.76 -2.85 -8.78
CA ILE A 65 -12.17 -2.12 -7.59
C ILE A 65 -11.76 -0.66 -7.71
N GLU A 66 -12.66 0.25 -7.39
CA GLU A 66 -12.43 1.68 -7.39
C GLU A 66 -12.49 2.22 -5.96
N LEU A 67 -11.42 2.87 -5.52
CA LEU A 67 -11.32 3.52 -4.21
C LEU A 67 -11.57 5.02 -4.41
N HIS A 68 -12.80 5.48 -4.13
CA HIS A 68 -13.23 6.84 -4.36
C HIS A 68 -12.96 7.75 -3.16
N ARG A 69 -12.45 8.94 -3.43
CA ARG A 69 -12.48 10.05 -2.50
C ARG A 69 -13.93 10.55 -2.34
N SER A 70 -14.32 10.85 -1.12
CA SER A 70 -15.63 11.41 -0.81
C SER A 70 -15.54 12.56 0.19
N VAL A 71 -16.66 13.11 0.60
CA VAL A 71 -16.75 14.20 1.58
C VAL A 71 -17.63 13.80 2.75
N ARG A 72 -17.12 13.95 3.96
CA ARG A 72 -17.85 13.73 5.21
C ARG A 72 -17.62 14.91 6.15
N ASN A 73 -18.71 15.50 6.66
CA ASN A 73 -18.65 16.67 7.55
C ASN A 73 -17.82 17.84 6.99
N GLY A 74 -17.89 18.05 5.68
CA GLY A 74 -17.13 19.09 5.00
C GLY A 74 -15.62 18.83 4.92
N CYS A 75 -15.17 17.58 5.06
CA CYS A 75 -13.77 17.20 4.88
C CYS A 75 -13.66 16.02 3.92
N TYR A 76 -12.58 15.96 3.17
CA TYR A 76 -12.29 14.78 2.35
C TYR A 76 -12.03 13.55 3.21
N VAL A 77 -12.59 12.44 2.77
CA VAL A 77 -12.34 11.10 3.31
C VAL A 77 -12.09 10.12 2.18
N SER A 78 -11.38 9.03 2.46
CA SER A 78 -11.07 8.01 1.48
C SER A 78 -10.96 6.61 2.11
N PRO A 79 -11.29 5.55 1.37
CA PRO A 79 -11.13 4.20 1.86
C PRO A 79 -9.66 3.80 1.86
N GLN A 80 -9.31 2.95 2.84
CA GLN A 80 -8.02 2.32 2.98
C GLN A 80 -8.26 0.82 3.15
N LEU A 81 -7.64 -0.01 2.32
CA LEU A 81 -7.75 -1.47 2.40
C LEU A 81 -6.45 -2.09 2.89
N GLN A 82 -6.56 -3.15 3.68
CA GLN A 82 -5.42 -3.88 4.21
C GLN A 82 -5.72 -5.37 4.36
N THR A 83 -4.68 -6.20 4.24
CA THR A 83 -4.79 -7.65 4.48
C THR A 83 -4.31 -8.07 5.87
N GLY A 84 -3.80 -7.15 6.64
CA GLY A 84 -3.35 -7.29 8.03
C GLY A 84 -3.42 -5.98 8.76
N SER A 85 -2.75 -5.86 9.89
CA SER A 85 -2.67 -4.61 10.66
C SER A 85 -1.32 -4.47 11.33
N ASN A 86 -0.91 -3.25 11.60
CA ASN A 86 0.30 -2.98 12.38
C ASN A 86 -0.05 -2.55 13.82
N SER A 87 0.99 -2.48 14.65
CA SER A 87 0.83 -2.08 16.05
C SER A 87 0.40 -0.62 16.23
N PHE A 88 0.52 0.21 15.20
CA PHE A 88 0.13 1.61 15.24
C PHE A 88 -1.37 1.81 15.11
N ASP A 89 -2.03 0.93 14.36
CA ASP A 89 -3.46 1.03 14.07
C ASP A 89 -4.33 0.30 15.10
N ILE A 90 -3.71 -0.29 16.13
CA ILE A 90 -4.44 -0.99 17.17
C ILE A 90 -4.75 -0.03 18.31
N PRO A 91 -6.03 0.12 18.67
CA PRO A 91 -6.42 0.91 19.84
C PRO A 91 -5.78 0.35 21.11
N LYS A 92 -5.00 1.17 21.81
CA LYS A 92 -4.48 0.89 23.14
C LYS A 92 -4.29 2.20 23.89
N ASP A 93 -4.01 2.14 25.16
CA ASP A 93 -3.63 3.33 25.91
C ASP A 93 -2.23 3.77 25.48
N VAL A 94 -2.20 4.67 24.52
CA VAL A 94 -1.01 5.33 24.01
C VAL A 94 -0.89 6.76 24.52
N SER A 95 -1.30 6.99 25.75
CA SER A 95 -1.26 8.32 26.38
C SER A 95 0.13 8.97 26.34
N SER A 96 1.17 8.16 26.26
CA SER A 96 2.58 8.61 26.09
C SER A 96 2.93 9.00 24.66
N VAL A 97 2.18 8.55 23.65
CA VAL A 97 2.47 8.85 22.24
C VAL A 97 1.74 10.12 21.83
N LYS A 98 2.34 11.28 22.13
CA LYS A 98 1.75 12.58 21.82
C LYS A 98 2.01 13.06 20.39
N ASN A 99 3.15 12.70 19.84
CA ASN A 99 3.55 13.04 18.47
C ASN A 99 4.45 11.92 17.93
N PRO A 100 3.92 11.04 17.07
CA PRO A 100 4.70 9.95 16.50
C PRO A 100 5.87 10.42 15.63
N TRP A 101 5.75 11.60 15.04
CA TRP A 101 6.81 12.20 14.24
C TRP A 101 7.84 12.86 15.16
N GLY A 102 9.05 12.31 15.20
CA GLY A 102 10.15 12.87 15.96
C GLY A 102 10.32 12.32 17.38
N GLN A 103 9.67 11.21 17.71
CA GLN A 103 9.93 10.49 18.97
C GLN A 103 11.17 9.61 18.86
N ASP A 104 11.89 9.51 20.00
CA ASP A 104 13.02 8.57 20.14
C ASP A 104 12.55 7.14 20.48
N ASP A 105 11.29 6.98 20.81
CA ASP A 105 10.79 5.78 21.42
C ASP A 105 10.60 4.66 20.39
N ILE A 106 10.98 3.46 20.79
CA ILE A 106 10.56 2.24 20.13
C ILE A 106 9.07 2.06 20.35
N TRP A 107 8.34 1.78 19.31
CA TRP A 107 6.90 1.65 19.37
C TRP A 107 6.51 0.31 19.93
N PRO A 108 5.67 0.27 20.97
CA PRO A 108 5.28 -0.98 21.56
C PRO A 108 4.38 -1.79 20.60
N LEU A 109 4.67 -3.07 20.49
CA LEU A 109 3.80 -4.01 19.79
C LEU A 109 2.50 -4.20 20.60
N GLY A 110 1.37 -3.91 19.98
CA GLY A 110 0.04 -4.20 20.53
C GLY A 110 -0.40 -5.63 20.23
N GLU A 111 -1.53 -6.02 20.79
CA GLU A 111 -2.20 -7.26 20.38
C GLU A 111 -2.71 -7.10 18.95
N LEU A 112 -2.23 -7.95 18.05
CA LEU A 112 -2.58 -7.90 16.62
C LEU A 112 -3.76 -8.83 16.34
N SER A 113 -4.70 -8.38 15.53
CA SER A 113 -5.73 -9.27 14.97
C SER A 113 -5.07 -10.28 14.02
N LYS A 114 -5.71 -11.45 13.85
CA LYS A 114 -5.26 -12.43 12.89
C LYS A 114 -5.29 -11.81 11.48
N PRO A 115 -4.17 -11.74 10.76
CA PRO A 115 -4.16 -11.21 9.41
C PRO A 115 -4.93 -12.14 8.46
N LYS A 116 -5.54 -11.57 7.43
CA LYS A 116 -6.16 -12.30 6.34
C LYS A 116 -5.12 -12.87 5.38
N PHE A 117 -4.09 -12.07 5.11
CA PHE A 117 -2.91 -12.48 4.38
C PHE A 117 -1.69 -11.72 4.85
N MET A 118 -0.62 -12.45 5.10
CA MET A 118 0.74 -11.93 5.28
C MET A 118 1.73 -12.88 4.62
N HIS A 119 2.73 -12.33 3.97
CA HIS A 119 3.70 -13.14 3.26
C HIS A 119 5.11 -12.57 3.40
N ARG A 120 6.09 -13.43 3.31
CA ARG A 120 7.52 -13.07 3.35
C ARG A 120 8.18 -13.48 2.05
N PHE A 121 8.87 -12.54 1.42
CA PHE A 121 9.52 -12.71 0.13
C PHE A 121 8.53 -12.89 -1.03
N GLY A 122 9.05 -13.12 -2.23
CA GLY A 122 8.26 -13.32 -3.43
C GLY A 122 8.11 -12.06 -4.28
N TYR A 123 7.30 -12.16 -5.30
CA TYR A 123 6.98 -11.05 -6.20
C TYR A 123 5.56 -10.57 -5.95
N TYR A 124 5.45 -9.30 -5.62
CA TYR A 124 4.17 -8.60 -5.38
C TYR A 124 3.85 -7.74 -6.59
N GLU A 125 2.66 -7.84 -7.11
CA GLU A 125 2.25 -7.13 -8.32
C GLU A 125 0.87 -6.52 -8.15
N CYS A 126 0.71 -5.29 -8.65
CA CYS A 126 -0.56 -4.60 -8.77
C CYS A 126 -0.66 -3.94 -10.14
N ARG A 127 -1.79 -4.15 -10.83
CA ARG A 127 -2.15 -3.39 -12.03
C ARG A 127 -3.21 -2.37 -11.66
N CYS A 128 -2.92 -1.11 -11.91
CA CYS A 128 -3.80 -0.03 -11.46
C CYS A 128 -3.75 1.20 -12.37
N ARG A 129 -4.74 2.06 -12.18
CA ARG A 129 -4.85 3.39 -12.79
C ARG A 129 -5.08 4.43 -11.71
N PHE A 130 -4.39 5.56 -11.79
CA PHE A 130 -4.41 6.58 -10.77
C PHE A 130 -5.63 7.49 -10.82
N GLN A 131 -5.87 8.18 -9.71
CA GLN A 131 -6.74 9.33 -9.61
C GLN A 131 -6.31 10.43 -10.59
N LYS A 132 -7.26 11.28 -10.98
CA LYS A 132 -7.02 12.41 -11.90
C LYS A 132 -6.45 13.65 -11.20
N ASP A 133 -6.81 13.83 -9.92
CA ASP A 133 -6.39 14.98 -9.11
C ASP A 133 -5.48 14.58 -7.94
N PRO A 134 -4.16 14.48 -8.17
CA PRO A 134 -3.21 14.11 -7.11
C PRO A 134 -2.99 15.25 -6.09
N ALA A 135 -3.46 16.48 -6.37
CA ALA A 135 -3.33 17.58 -5.42
C ALA A 135 -4.16 17.35 -4.15
N ARG A 136 -5.19 16.52 -4.22
CA ARG A 136 -6.15 16.27 -3.14
C ARG A 136 -6.05 14.88 -2.51
N MET A 137 -5.47 13.92 -3.22
CA MET A 137 -5.25 12.56 -2.74
C MET A 137 -4.01 11.96 -3.40
N TRP A 138 -3.47 10.90 -2.80
CA TRP A 138 -2.49 10.05 -3.48
C TRP A 138 -2.83 8.59 -3.27
N SER A 139 -2.61 7.82 -4.31
CA SER A 139 -2.82 6.38 -4.30
C SER A 139 -1.54 5.67 -4.00
N ALA A 140 -1.63 4.55 -3.29
CA ALA A 140 -0.48 3.71 -3.00
C ALA A 140 -0.83 2.22 -3.00
N PHE A 141 0.11 1.44 -3.51
CA PHE A 141 0.22 0.00 -3.34
C PHE A 141 1.51 -0.29 -2.59
N TRP A 142 1.40 -0.81 -1.39
CA TRP A 142 2.51 -0.96 -0.48
C TRP A 142 2.34 -2.13 0.46
N THR A 143 3.41 -2.53 1.12
CA THR A 143 3.40 -3.55 2.15
C THR A 143 3.99 -3.02 3.45
N GLN A 144 3.58 -3.57 4.57
CA GLN A 144 4.10 -3.17 5.87
C GLN A 144 4.21 -4.36 6.82
N ALA A 145 5.26 -4.37 7.62
CA ALA A 145 5.40 -5.34 8.70
C ALA A 145 4.58 -4.91 9.92
N PRO A 146 3.87 -5.83 10.60
CA PRO A 146 3.10 -5.52 11.79
C PRO A 146 3.90 -4.88 12.92
N GLY A 147 5.18 -5.25 13.01
CA GLY A 147 6.08 -4.80 14.06
C GLY A 147 6.99 -3.63 13.69
N ILE A 148 6.74 -2.94 12.56
CA ILE A 148 7.60 -1.83 12.14
C ILE A 148 7.78 -0.82 13.29
N GLY A 149 9.03 -0.40 13.55
CA GLY A 149 9.37 0.55 14.61
C GLY A 149 9.37 -0.02 16.03
N THR A 150 9.10 -1.31 16.22
CA THR A 150 9.21 -1.97 17.56
C THR A 150 10.64 -2.27 17.97
N THR A 151 11.54 -2.34 17.04
CA THR A 151 13.00 -2.39 17.24
C THR A 151 13.68 -1.50 16.22
N TYR A 152 15.00 -1.29 16.39
CA TYR A 152 15.82 -0.55 15.41
C TYR A 152 16.41 -1.46 14.32
N ASP A 153 16.19 -2.75 14.42
CA ASP A 153 16.65 -3.73 13.44
C ASP A 153 15.53 -4.08 12.44
N PRO A 154 15.64 -3.63 11.18
CA PRO A 154 14.63 -3.89 10.15
C PRO A 154 14.43 -5.39 9.86
N ALA A 155 15.43 -6.23 10.05
CA ALA A 155 15.29 -7.66 9.85
C ALA A 155 14.28 -8.29 10.83
N TRP A 156 14.16 -7.75 12.03
CA TRP A 156 13.26 -8.24 13.08
C TRP A 156 11.95 -7.49 13.18
N SER A 157 11.97 -6.18 13.08
CA SER A 157 10.74 -5.37 13.14
C SER A 157 10.05 -5.25 11.79
N GLY A 158 10.79 -5.53 10.71
CA GLY A 158 10.32 -5.32 9.36
C GLY A 158 10.37 -3.85 8.93
N ILE A 159 9.85 -3.61 7.76
CA ILE A 159 9.84 -2.31 7.10
C ILE A 159 8.46 -2.03 6.50
N GLU A 160 8.32 -0.84 5.94
CA GLU A 160 7.31 -0.48 4.94
C GLU A 160 7.98 -0.49 3.57
N SER A 161 7.35 -1.12 2.59
CA SER A 161 7.81 -1.11 1.20
C SER A 161 6.74 -0.45 0.34
N ASP A 162 7.01 0.77 -0.10
CA ASP A 162 6.17 1.51 -1.03
C ASP A 162 6.47 1.01 -2.44
N ILE A 163 5.69 0.04 -2.91
CA ILE A 163 5.86 -0.53 -4.26
C ILE A 163 5.47 0.53 -5.28
N MET A 164 4.45 1.33 -4.97
CA MET A 164 4.03 2.48 -5.75
C MET A 164 3.33 3.50 -4.87
N GLU A 165 3.73 4.77 -4.98
CA GLU A 165 2.99 5.94 -4.51
C GLU A 165 2.84 6.94 -5.66
N CYS A 166 1.63 7.46 -5.87
CA CYS A 166 1.34 8.47 -6.88
C CYS A 166 1.03 9.83 -6.24
N PHE A 167 2.03 10.70 -6.17
CA PHE A 167 1.88 12.07 -5.66
C PHE A 167 1.61 13.10 -6.75
N LEU A 168 1.99 12.79 -7.99
CA LEU A 168 1.83 13.61 -9.19
C LEU A 168 1.23 12.76 -10.32
N VAL A 169 0.52 13.41 -11.26
CA VAL A 169 -0.26 12.70 -12.30
C VAL A 169 0.58 11.77 -13.18
N ASP A 170 1.78 12.22 -13.56
CA ASP A 170 2.63 11.52 -14.53
C ASP A 170 3.90 10.97 -13.88
N GLU A 171 3.88 10.76 -12.54
CA GLU A 171 5.03 10.31 -11.78
C GLU A 171 4.61 9.31 -10.70
N ALA A 172 5.38 8.26 -10.52
CA ALA A 172 5.28 7.39 -9.37
C ALA A 172 6.57 7.42 -8.54
N THR A 173 6.45 7.12 -7.27
CA THR A 173 7.56 6.99 -6.33
C THR A 173 7.57 5.57 -5.78
N THR A 174 8.74 5.00 -5.59
CA THR A 174 8.95 3.72 -4.91
C THR A 174 10.05 3.83 -3.88
N GLY A 175 10.12 2.91 -2.92
CA GLY A 175 11.19 2.82 -1.93
C GLY A 175 10.77 2.16 -0.64
N ASN A 176 11.70 2.05 0.30
CA ASN A 176 11.48 1.46 1.60
C ASN A 176 11.53 2.51 2.72
N ILE A 177 10.72 2.32 3.74
CA ILE A 177 10.77 3.08 4.99
C ILE A 177 11.12 2.14 6.14
N MET A 178 12.08 2.54 6.94
CA MET A 178 12.61 1.76 8.05
C MET A 178 12.55 2.54 9.36
N GLY A 179 12.57 1.81 10.48
CA GLY A 179 12.65 2.38 11.82
C GLY A 179 11.34 3.00 12.30
N GLY A 180 10.24 2.73 11.62
CA GLY A 180 8.95 3.38 11.89
C GLY A 180 8.96 4.86 11.49
N TYR A 181 8.09 5.66 12.08
CA TYR A 181 7.88 7.06 11.65
C TYR A 181 8.43 8.09 12.67
N GLY A 182 9.26 7.64 13.61
CA GLY A 182 9.88 8.51 14.60
C GLY A 182 11.28 8.98 14.18
N LYS A 183 12.16 9.22 15.17
CA LYS A 183 13.55 9.67 14.92
C LYS A 183 14.42 8.68 14.16
N GLN A 184 14.07 7.39 14.20
CA GLN A 184 14.77 6.35 13.45
C GLN A 184 14.26 6.19 12.02
N PHE A 185 13.29 6.99 11.62
CA PHE A 185 12.78 7.02 10.25
C PHE A 185 13.88 7.22 9.22
N ARG A 186 13.96 6.32 8.26
CA ARG A 186 14.87 6.39 7.11
C ARG A 186 14.16 5.91 5.85
N ASN A 187 14.44 6.58 4.74
CA ASN A 187 14.12 6.09 3.41
C ASN A 187 15.31 5.35 2.83
N GLU A 188 15.05 4.29 2.07
CA GLU A 188 16.06 3.56 1.31
C GLU A 188 15.52 3.16 -0.06
N GLY A 189 16.39 3.28 -1.07
CA GLY A 189 16.00 2.99 -2.45
C GLY A 189 14.89 3.87 -3.00
N ARG A 190 14.57 5.01 -2.33
CA ARG A 190 13.48 5.90 -2.74
C ARG A 190 13.82 6.63 -4.02
N VAL A 191 12.98 6.43 -5.04
CA VAL A 191 13.13 7.01 -6.38
C VAL A 191 11.77 7.45 -6.87
N SER A 192 11.70 8.68 -7.41
CA SER A 192 10.57 9.14 -8.22
C SER A 192 10.94 9.01 -9.70
N TYR A 193 10.00 8.56 -10.51
CA TYR A 193 10.23 8.33 -11.93
C TYR A 193 8.98 8.67 -12.75
N PRO A 194 9.19 9.18 -14.00
CA PRO A 194 8.08 9.52 -14.87
C PRO A 194 7.37 8.26 -15.37
N LEU A 195 6.05 8.34 -15.50
CA LEU A 195 5.23 7.30 -16.08
C LEU A 195 5.11 7.47 -17.60
N LYS A 196 5.25 6.38 -18.34
CA LYS A 196 4.99 6.33 -19.77
C LYS A 196 3.48 6.29 -20.00
N LYS A 197 2.99 6.98 -21.03
CA LYS A 197 1.57 6.88 -21.39
C LYS A 197 1.24 5.48 -21.89
N THR A 198 0.24 4.86 -21.30
CA THR A 198 -0.34 3.59 -21.75
C THR A 198 -1.68 3.82 -22.44
N PRO A 199 -2.10 2.95 -23.37
CA PRO A 199 -3.34 3.15 -24.13
C PRO A 199 -4.62 3.19 -23.27
N ASP A 200 -4.63 2.44 -22.19
CA ASP A 200 -5.77 2.30 -21.27
C ASP A 200 -5.58 3.02 -19.92
N GLY A 201 -4.42 3.64 -19.72
CA GLY A 201 -4.06 4.38 -18.52
C GLY A 201 -3.64 3.48 -17.34
N TYR A 202 -3.59 2.15 -17.53
CA TYR A 202 -3.11 1.24 -16.49
C TYR A 202 -1.60 1.09 -16.54
N HIS A 203 -1.03 0.92 -15.36
CA HIS A 203 0.37 0.55 -15.14
C HIS A 203 0.45 -0.69 -14.25
N VAL A 204 1.54 -1.44 -14.42
CA VAL A 204 1.85 -2.61 -13.59
C VAL A 204 3.06 -2.28 -12.71
N PHE A 205 2.85 -2.32 -11.41
CA PHE A 205 3.90 -2.10 -10.42
C PHE A 205 4.23 -3.42 -9.74
N GLY A 206 5.51 -3.68 -9.54
CA GLY A 206 5.96 -4.92 -8.92
C GLY A 206 7.17 -4.73 -8.01
N MET A 207 7.31 -5.66 -7.06
CA MET A 207 8.45 -5.76 -6.17
C MET A 207 8.87 -7.23 -6.05
N ASP A 208 10.10 -7.54 -6.47
CA ASP A 208 10.77 -8.79 -6.11
C ASP A 208 11.50 -8.59 -4.78
N TRP A 209 10.98 -9.20 -3.73
CA TRP A 209 11.57 -9.20 -2.40
C TRP A 209 12.15 -10.56 -2.07
N SER A 210 13.42 -10.59 -1.71
CA SER A 210 14.14 -11.81 -1.35
C SER A 210 15.09 -11.54 -0.18
N GLU A 211 15.76 -12.57 0.32
CA GLU A 211 16.83 -12.42 1.31
C GLU A 211 17.99 -11.52 0.84
N LYS A 212 18.10 -11.30 -0.46
CA LYS A 212 19.16 -10.48 -1.08
C LYS A 212 18.79 -9.01 -1.21
N GLY A 213 17.52 -8.64 -1.00
CA GLY A 213 17.06 -7.27 -1.16
C GLY A 213 15.73 -7.17 -1.87
N TYR A 214 15.52 -6.00 -2.46
CA TYR A 214 14.33 -5.61 -3.17
C TYR A 214 14.68 -5.09 -4.57
N VAL A 215 13.89 -5.48 -5.56
CA VAL A 215 13.93 -4.90 -6.91
C VAL A 215 12.53 -4.44 -7.25
N PHE A 216 12.39 -3.14 -7.56
CA PHE A 216 11.11 -2.53 -7.89
C PHE A 216 10.98 -2.35 -9.40
N TYR A 217 9.77 -2.60 -9.90
CA TYR A 217 9.44 -2.59 -11.32
C TYR A 217 8.24 -1.68 -11.60
N CYS A 218 8.28 -1.03 -12.75
CA CYS A 218 7.13 -0.36 -13.36
C CYS A 218 7.04 -0.80 -14.83
N ASP A 219 5.90 -1.34 -15.24
CA ASP A 219 5.64 -1.83 -16.61
C ASP A 219 6.73 -2.77 -17.13
N GLY A 220 7.28 -3.61 -16.25
CA GLY A 220 8.33 -4.57 -16.55
C GLY A 220 9.76 -4.01 -16.58
N GLU A 221 9.96 -2.72 -16.35
CA GLU A 221 11.27 -2.09 -16.25
C GLU A 221 11.68 -1.93 -14.79
N VAL A 222 12.96 -2.19 -14.48
CA VAL A 222 13.51 -1.94 -13.13
C VAL A 222 13.60 -0.44 -12.91
N VAL A 223 13.00 0.04 -11.82
CA VAL A 223 13.02 1.48 -11.45
C VAL A 223 13.88 1.76 -10.23
N SER A 224 14.04 0.78 -9.32
CA SER A 224 14.91 0.87 -8.16
C SER A 224 15.33 -0.51 -7.69
N ALA A 225 16.45 -0.59 -6.98
CA ALA A 225 16.88 -1.78 -6.27
C ALA A 225 17.70 -1.42 -5.04
N THR A 226 17.58 -2.22 -3.97
CA THR A 226 18.40 -2.11 -2.77
C THR A 226 18.63 -3.48 -2.15
N SER A 227 19.83 -3.70 -1.60
CA SER A 227 20.22 -4.92 -0.90
C SER A 227 20.44 -4.73 0.61
N GLU A 228 20.16 -3.54 1.09
CA GLU A 228 20.36 -3.20 2.50
C GLU A 228 19.06 -3.33 3.30
N ASN A 229 19.19 -3.53 4.60
CA ASN A 229 18.09 -3.50 5.57
C ASN A 229 16.88 -4.37 5.19
N VAL A 230 17.15 -5.59 4.75
CA VAL A 230 16.11 -6.50 4.28
C VAL A 230 15.24 -6.96 5.45
N SER A 231 13.92 -6.81 5.31
CA SER A 231 12.97 -7.39 6.24
C SER A 231 12.99 -8.93 6.13
N MET A 232 13.09 -9.60 7.27
CA MET A 232 13.06 -11.07 7.37
C MET A 232 11.74 -11.56 7.97
N VAL A 233 10.77 -10.64 8.14
CA VAL A 233 9.46 -10.96 8.71
C VAL A 233 8.35 -10.73 7.68
N PRO A 234 7.23 -11.48 7.77
CA PRO A 234 6.12 -11.31 6.85
C PRO A 234 5.53 -9.90 6.89
N GLN A 235 5.05 -9.44 5.75
CA GLN A 235 4.37 -8.16 5.57
C GLN A 235 2.95 -8.39 5.05
N PHE A 236 2.04 -7.49 5.38
CA PHE A 236 0.69 -7.43 4.83
C PHE A 236 0.60 -6.35 3.73
N ILE A 237 -0.41 -6.46 2.89
CA ILE A 237 -0.61 -5.60 1.73
C ILE A 237 -1.59 -4.49 2.10
N LEU A 238 -1.35 -3.30 1.54
CA LEU A 238 -2.25 -2.16 1.62
C LEU A 238 -2.51 -1.58 0.22
N LEU A 239 -3.77 -1.24 -0.02
CA LEU A 239 -4.22 -0.38 -1.11
C LEU A 239 -4.84 0.86 -0.48
N THR A 240 -4.25 2.01 -0.73
CA THR A 240 -4.68 3.23 -0.04
C THR A 240 -4.88 4.39 -1.01
N THR A 241 -5.85 5.24 -0.66
CA THR A 241 -6.10 6.51 -1.31
C THR A 241 -6.10 7.58 -0.23
N GLU A 242 -4.93 8.08 0.12
CA GLU A 242 -4.85 9.06 1.20
C GLU A 242 -5.24 10.45 0.70
N VAL A 243 -6.08 11.14 1.46
CA VAL A 243 -6.46 12.52 1.16
C VAL A 243 -5.48 13.50 1.76
N ARG A 244 -5.09 14.51 1.00
CA ARG A 244 -4.14 15.52 1.48
C ARG A 244 -4.71 16.30 2.66
N GLY A 245 -3.83 16.66 3.60
CA GLY A 245 -4.21 17.35 4.82
C GLY A 245 -4.76 16.45 5.93
N TYR A 246 -4.83 15.16 5.74
CA TYR A 246 -5.33 14.23 6.75
C TYR A 246 -4.50 14.24 8.05
N ARG A 247 -3.22 14.58 7.98
CA ARG A 247 -2.32 14.74 9.14
C ARG A 247 -2.35 16.14 9.74
N SER A 248 -3.13 17.06 9.15
CA SER A 248 -3.26 18.42 9.65
C SER A 248 -4.25 18.46 10.82
N SER A 249 -3.99 19.31 11.80
CA SER A 249 -4.95 19.65 12.85
C SER A 249 -6.16 20.42 12.31
N THR A 250 -6.05 20.97 11.11
CA THR A 250 -7.10 21.68 10.38
C THR A 250 -7.26 21.03 9.01
N PRO A 251 -8.06 19.95 8.90
CA PRO A 251 -8.32 19.33 7.61
C PRO A 251 -8.96 20.33 6.65
N GLU A 252 -8.64 20.22 5.39
CA GLU A 252 -9.19 21.08 4.35
C GLU A 252 -10.70 20.98 4.34
N LYS A 253 -11.38 22.13 4.48
CA LYS A 253 -12.84 22.20 4.36
C LYS A 253 -13.19 22.34 2.89
N VAL A 254 -14.18 21.52 2.47
CA VAL A 254 -14.68 21.51 1.12
C VAL A 254 -16.18 21.76 1.12
N GLU A 255 -16.62 22.56 0.17
CA GLU A 255 -18.03 22.75 -0.13
C GLU A 255 -18.38 21.83 -1.30
N GLY A 256 -19.46 21.07 -1.15
CA GLY A 256 -19.98 20.20 -2.20
C GLY A 256 -19.93 18.73 -1.85
N GLU A 257 -20.44 17.96 -2.78
CA GLU A 257 -20.68 16.54 -2.67
C GLU A 257 -19.52 15.74 -3.28
N PHE A 258 -19.75 14.45 -3.39
CA PHE A 258 -18.91 13.42 -3.94
C PHE A 258 -18.00 13.90 -5.10
N VAL A 259 -16.73 13.63 -5.00
CA VAL A 259 -15.78 13.87 -6.07
C VAL A 259 -15.62 12.58 -6.85
N ASP A 260 -15.97 12.60 -8.11
CA ASP A 260 -15.77 11.48 -9.05
C ASP A 260 -14.29 11.35 -9.42
N ASP A 261 -13.52 10.88 -8.46
CA ASP A 261 -12.10 10.63 -8.61
C ASP A 261 -11.67 9.45 -7.76
N ALA A 262 -11.01 8.48 -8.37
CA ALA A 262 -10.69 7.20 -7.75
C ALA A 262 -9.32 6.67 -8.13
N PHE A 263 -8.76 5.90 -7.21
CA PHE A 263 -7.72 4.92 -7.49
C PHE A 263 -8.40 3.63 -7.95
N ILE A 264 -8.05 3.15 -9.12
CA ILE A 264 -8.69 2.00 -9.77
C ILE A 264 -7.69 0.87 -9.85
N VAL A 265 -8.03 -0.28 -9.29
CA VAL A 265 -7.16 -1.45 -9.24
C VAL A 265 -7.84 -2.61 -9.98
N ASP A 266 -7.13 -3.16 -10.97
CA ASP A 266 -7.54 -4.33 -11.76
C ASP A 266 -7.24 -5.61 -10.97
N TYR A 267 -6.01 -5.75 -10.47
CA TYR A 267 -5.65 -6.90 -9.63
C TYR A 267 -4.52 -6.60 -8.65
N VAL A 268 -4.43 -7.45 -7.63
CA VAL A 268 -3.25 -7.62 -6.78
C VAL A 268 -2.87 -9.09 -6.75
N ARG A 269 -1.59 -9.42 -6.99
CA ARG A 269 -1.08 -10.78 -7.05
C ARG A 269 0.22 -10.93 -6.28
N VAL A 270 0.40 -12.10 -5.65
CA VAL A 270 1.65 -12.47 -4.97
C VAL A 270 2.11 -13.83 -5.46
N PHE A 271 3.39 -13.91 -5.78
CA PHE A 271 4.03 -15.11 -6.31
C PHE A 271 5.23 -15.52 -5.46
N ASP A 272 5.39 -16.82 -5.27
CA ASP A 272 6.61 -17.41 -4.72
C ASP A 272 7.59 -17.77 -5.84
N ALA A 273 8.88 -17.57 -5.56
CA ALA A 273 9.93 -18.19 -6.35
C ALA A 273 10.01 -19.70 -6.04
N VAL A 274 10.06 -20.55 -7.07
CA VAL A 274 10.09 -22.02 -6.97
C VAL A 274 11.34 -22.58 -7.61
#